data_f3835dabe076d448010e1b2b745aa0a3
#
_entry.id   f3835dabe076d448010e1b2b745aa0a3
#
_cell.length_a   1.000
_cell.length_b   1.000
_cell.length_c   1.000
_cell.angle_alpha   90.00
_cell.angle_beta   90.00
_cell.angle_gamma   90.00
#
_symmetry.space_group_name_H-M   'P 1'
#
loop_
_entity.id
_entity.type
_entity.pdbx_description
1 polymer ?
#
loop_
_entity_poly.entity_id
_entity_poly.type
_entity_poly.pdbx_seq_one_letter_code
_entity_poly.pdbx_strand_id
1 'polypeptide(L)'
;MNGRVLEKNLGATLAKGLGTLEMEVLDIVWAMGKATSREIFEKMRERRRLGQSTVLTVLRRLSDRGILNRESGGDVYVYSPAVERQELGGRMIDEVVTRIFGGAVEPVVAHLMSRKDLKELDLERLRALQSQLEA
;
A
#
# COMPACT_ATOMS: atom_id res chain seq x y z
N MET A 1 15.67 8.12 10.66
CA MET A 1 14.65 7.30 11.32
C MET A 1 15.02 5.84 11.14
N ASN A 2 15.00 5.06 12.18
CA ASN A 2 15.32 3.64 12.05
C ASN A 2 14.11 2.84 11.57
N GLY A 3 14.34 1.68 10.98
CA GLY A 3 13.28 0.84 10.43
C GLY A 3 12.28 0.34 11.46
N ARG A 4 12.72 0.16 12.71
CA ARG A 4 11.84 -0.29 13.80
C ARG A 4 10.75 0.72 14.12
N VAL A 5 11.08 2.02 14.14
CA VAL A 5 10.10 3.08 14.38
C VAL A 5 9.11 3.15 13.24
N LEU A 6 9.60 3.05 12.01
CA LEU A 6 8.76 3.07 10.81
C LEU A 6 7.78 1.89 10.82
N GLU A 7 8.26 0.69 11.15
CA GLU A 7 7.42 -0.52 11.21
C GLU A 7 6.30 -0.39 12.24
N LYS A 8 6.63 0.12 13.42
CA LYS A 8 5.64 0.31 14.49
C LYS A 8 4.59 1.34 14.09
N ASN A 9 5.05 2.45 13.50
CA ASN A 9 4.14 3.52 13.06
C ASN A 9 3.28 3.08 11.90
N LEU A 10 3.82 2.29 10.99
CA LEU A 10 3.07 1.77 9.84
C LEU A 10 1.94 0.85 10.31
N GLY A 11 2.21 -0.05 11.26
CA GLY A 11 1.20 -0.92 11.83
C GLY A 11 0.07 -0.13 12.49
N ALA A 12 0.41 0.87 13.29
CA ALA A 12 -0.58 1.75 13.92
C ALA A 12 -1.39 2.52 12.88
N THR A 13 -0.74 2.94 11.80
CA THR A 13 -1.39 3.65 10.68
C THR A 13 -2.41 2.74 9.98
N LEU A 14 -2.04 1.49 9.74
CA LEU A 14 -2.93 0.53 9.08
C LEU A 14 -4.14 0.22 9.95
N ALA A 15 -3.98 0.16 11.27
CA ALA A 15 -5.08 -0.06 12.19
C ALA A 15 -6.11 1.07 12.13
N LYS A 16 -5.67 2.30 11.81
CA LYS A 16 -6.56 3.45 11.63
C LYS A 16 -7.11 3.54 10.22
N GLY A 17 -6.67 2.64 9.35
CA GLY A 17 -7.21 2.49 8.01
C GLY A 17 -6.50 3.32 6.96
N LEU A 18 -6.49 2.77 5.78
CA LEU A 18 -6.22 3.46 4.53
C LEU A 18 -7.55 3.51 3.79
N GLY A 19 -8.11 4.70 3.67
CA GLY A 19 -9.39 4.88 3.01
C GLY A 19 -9.28 4.69 1.50
N THR A 20 -10.44 4.68 0.85
CA THR A 20 -10.51 4.52 -0.61
C THR A 20 -9.68 5.59 -1.33
N LEU A 21 -9.78 6.83 -0.87
CA LEU A 21 -9.09 7.96 -1.50
C LEU A 21 -7.56 7.81 -1.37
N GLU A 22 -7.09 7.44 -0.19
CA GLU A 22 -5.67 7.20 0.06
C GLU A 22 -5.15 6.06 -0.83
N MET A 23 -5.92 4.99 -0.96
CA MET A 23 -5.53 3.87 -1.82
C MET A 23 -5.47 4.25 -3.30
N GLU A 24 -6.41 5.06 -3.77
CA GLU A 24 -6.40 5.53 -5.15
C GLU A 24 -5.17 6.39 -5.43
N VAL A 25 -4.81 7.28 -4.49
CA VAL A 25 -3.61 8.10 -4.62
C VAL A 25 -2.35 7.23 -4.63
N LEU A 26 -2.29 6.23 -3.73
CA LEU A 26 -1.16 5.30 -3.70
C LEU A 26 -1.03 4.52 -5.00
N ASP A 27 -2.15 4.04 -5.55
CA ASP A 27 -2.16 3.33 -6.83
C ASP A 27 -1.48 4.17 -7.92
N ILE A 28 -1.80 5.44 -7.96
CA ILE A 28 -1.23 6.37 -8.96
C ILE A 28 0.28 6.52 -8.74
N VAL A 29 0.70 6.74 -7.51
CA VAL A 29 2.12 6.93 -7.20
C VAL A 29 2.91 5.66 -7.50
N TRP A 30 2.38 4.49 -7.12
CA TRP A 30 3.04 3.23 -7.45
C TRP A 30 3.17 3.02 -8.96
N ALA A 31 2.12 3.36 -9.71
CA ALA A 31 2.13 3.21 -11.17
C ALA A 31 3.14 4.16 -11.83
N MET A 32 3.24 5.40 -11.35
CA MET A 32 4.13 6.41 -11.91
C MET A 32 5.55 6.31 -11.38
N GLY A 33 5.74 5.74 -10.21
CA GLY A 33 7.02 5.64 -9.53
C GLY A 33 7.46 6.94 -8.88
N LYS A 34 7.35 8.04 -9.57
CA LYS A 34 7.71 9.37 -9.07
C LYS A 34 6.83 10.38 -9.80
N ALA A 35 6.20 11.28 -9.05
CA ALA A 35 5.23 12.20 -9.63
C ALA A 35 5.11 13.47 -8.79
N THR A 36 4.87 14.59 -9.47
CA THR A 36 4.54 15.83 -8.79
C THR A 36 3.11 15.79 -8.28
N SER A 37 2.80 16.65 -7.32
CA SER A 37 1.44 16.78 -6.81
C SER A 37 0.45 17.10 -7.91
N ARG A 38 0.88 17.91 -8.88
CA ARG A 38 0.04 18.28 -10.00
C ARG A 38 -0.27 17.09 -10.90
N GLU A 39 0.74 16.29 -11.22
CA GLU A 39 0.54 15.07 -12.02
C GLU A 39 -0.41 14.10 -11.35
N ILE A 40 -0.27 13.95 -10.04
CA ILE A 40 -1.15 13.07 -9.24
C ILE A 40 -2.58 13.61 -9.27
N PHE A 41 -2.74 14.92 -9.09
CA PHE A 41 -4.06 15.56 -9.14
C PHE A 41 -4.73 15.34 -10.49
N GLU A 42 -3.99 15.51 -11.59
CA GLU A 42 -4.54 15.30 -12.93
C GLU A 42 -5.02 13.85 -13.13
N LYS A 43 -4.27 12.88 -12.61
CA LYS A 43 -4.68 11.47 -12.67
C LYS A 43 -5.90 11.19 -11.80
N MET A 44 -5.98 11.82 -10.64
CA MET A 44 -7.12 11.65 -9.74
C MET A 44 -8.41 12.18 -10.35
N ARG A 45 -8.32 13.26 -11.13
CA ARG A 45 -9.49 13.85 -11.81
C ARG A 45 -10.13 12.89 -12.80
N GLU A 46 -9.37 11.96 -13.34
CA GLU A 46 -9.89 10.94 -14.25
C GLU A 46 -10.79 9.94 -13.51
N ARG A 47 -10.59 9.80 -12.19
CA ARG A 47 -11.31 8.83 -11.38
C ARG A 47 -12.49 9.42 -10.64
N ARG A 48 -12.35 10.63 -10.15
CA ARG A 48 -13.42 11.30 -9.39
C ARG A 48 -13.22 12.80 -9.39
N ARG A 49 -14.32 13.50 -9.10
CA ARG A 49 -14.31 14.95 -9.03
C ARG A 49 -13.90 15.37 -7.62
N LEU A 50 -12.69 15.94 -7.51
CA LEU A 50 -12.20 16.50 -6.25
C LEU A 50 -11.35 17.73 -6.50
N GLY A 51 -11.20 18.52 -5.44
CA GLY A 51 -10.34 19.70 -5.47
C GLY A 51 -8.87 19.35 -5.26
N GLN A 52 -8.01 20.22 -5.72
CA GLN A 52 -6.57 20.08 -5.58
C GLN A 52 -6.15 20.02 -4.11
N SER A 53 -6.78 20.83 -3.25
CA SER A 53 -6.46 20.86 -1.82
C SER A 53 -6.72 19.50 -1.13
N THR A 54 -7.74 18.78 -1.58
CA THR A 54 -8.04 17.46 -1.05
C THR A 54 -6.92 16.47 -1.36
N VAL A 55 -6.43 16.48 -2.60
CA VAL A 55 -5.32 15.63 -3.03
C VAL A 55 -4.06 15.97 -2.25
N LEU A 56 -3.76 17.26 -2.09
CA LEU A 56 -2.59 17.71 -1.33
C LEU A 56 -2.66 17.25 0.13
N THR A 57 -3.84 17.30 0.74
CA THR A 57 -4.04 16.84 2.11
C THR A 57 -3.75 15.35 2.24
N VAL A 58 -4.26 14.55 1.29
CA VAL A 58 -4.01 13.10 1.26
C VAL A 58 -2.52 12.81 1.11
N LEU A 59 -1.86 13.49 0.17
CA LEU A 59 -0.42 13.31 -0.07
C LEU A 59 0.40 13.65 1.17
N ARG A 60 0.03 14.73 1.85
CA ARG A 60 0.70 15.14 3.09
C ARG A 60 0.54 14.08 4.18
N ARG A 61 -0.67 13.56 4.36
CA ARG A 61 -0.94 12.51 5.35
C ARG A 61 -0.13 11.25 5.07
N LEU A 62 -0.10 10.83 3.81
CA LEU A 62 0.66 9.64 3.42
C LEU A 62 2.16 9.83 3.66
N SER A 63 2.68 11.04 3.38
CA SER A 63 4.08 11.38 3.64
C SER A 63 4.38 11.41 5.14
N ASP A 64 3.50 12.01 5.93
CA ASP A 64 3.66 12.09 7.38
C ASP A 64 3.64 10.70 8.04
N ARG A 65 2.89 9.78 7.44
CA ARG A 65 2.83 8.38 7.91
C ARG A 65 4.01 7.54 7.44
N GLY A 66 4.88 8.09 6.60
CA GLY A 66 6.03 7.36 6.07
C GLY A 66 5.70 6.40 4.94
N ILE A 67 4.53 6.51 4.32
CA ILE A 67 4.11 5.67 3.20
C ILE A 67 4.61 6.23 1.88
N LEU A 68 4.74 7.56 1.80
CA LEU A 68 5.33 8.25 0.65
C LEU A 68 6.54 9.04 1.10
N ASN A 69 7.51 9.17 0.20
CA ASN A 69 8.59 10.14 0.33
C ASN A 69 8.17 11.42 -0.37
N ARG A 70 8.61 12.56 0.16
CA ARG A 70 8.34 13.86 -0.41
C ARG A 70 9.64 14.63 -0.54
N GLU A 71 9.92 15.11 -1.74
CA GLU A 71 11.09 15.94 -2.02
C GLU A 71 10.66 17.25 -2.65
N SER A 72 11.40 18.32 -2.35
CA SER A 72 11.16 19.58 -3.02
C SER A 72 11.72 19.54 -4.45
N GLY A 73 10.89 19.83 -5.42
CA GLY A 73 11.26 19.88 -6.84
C GLY A 73 11.12 21.29 -7.41
N GLY A 74 11.61 22.29 -6.67
CA GLY A 74 11.42 23.69 -7.03
C GLY A 74 10.13 24.23 -6.45
N ASP A 75 9.18 24.59 -7.30
CA ASP A 75 7.89 25.17 -6.87
C ASP A 75 6.87 24.11 -6.45
N VAL A 76 7.14 22.83 -6.72
CA VAL A 76 6.24 21.73 -6.40
C VAL A 76 6.97 20.64 -5.64
N TYR A 77 6.22 19.87 -4.88
CA TYR A 77 6.75 18.66 -4.25
C TYR A 77 6.66 17.48 -5.21
N VAL A 78 7.64 16.59 -5.12
CA VAL A 78 7.67 15.34 -5.87
C VAL A 78 7.49 14.20 -4.87
N TYR A 79 6.59 13.31 -5.18
CA TYR A 79 6.25 12.17 -4.32
C TYR A 79 6.69 10.87 -4.95
N SER A 80 7.16 9.96 -4.12
CA SER A 80 7.54 8.61 -4.54
C SER A 80 7.18 7.62 -3.44
N PRO A 81 7.02 6.33 -3.76
CA PRO A 81 6.71 5.36 -2.72
C PRO A 81 7.86 5.20 -1.72
N ALA A 82 7.54 5.28 -0.43
CA ALA A 82 8.47 4.90 0.63
C ALA A 82 8.38 3.40 0.90
N VAL A 83 7.22 2.81 0.61
CA VAL A 83 7.00 1.36 0.69
C VAL A 83 6.35 0.91 -0.62
N GLU A 84 6.72 -0.27 -1.09
CA GLU A 84 6.11 -0.84 -2.27
C GLU A 84 4.77 -1.50 -1.92
N ARG A 85 3.93 -1.69 -2.95
CA ARG A 85 2.59 -2.29 -2.76
C ARG A 85 2.67 -3.62 -2.02
N GLN A 86 3.59 -4.48 -2.43
CA GLN A 86 3.70 -5.82 -1.85
C GLN A 86 4.13 -5.75 -0.39
N GLU A 87 5.03 -4.86 -0.05
CA GLU A 87 5.46 -4.66 1.33
C GLU A 87 4.33 -4.13 2.20
N LEU A 88 3.60 -3.13 1.71
CA LEU A 88 2.46 -2.57 2.44
C LEU A 88 1.40 -3.64 2.66
N GLY A 89 1.05 -4.38 1.61
CA GLY A 89 0.07 -5.47 1.69
C GLY A 89 0.48 -6.55 2.66
N GLY A 90 1.77 -6.94 2.64
CA GLY A 90 2.29 -7.93 3.58
C GLY A 90 2.18 -7.49 5.03
N ARG A 91 2.49 -6.23 5.31
CA ARG A 91 2.35 -5.68 6.66
C ARG A 91 0.90 -5.63 7.12
N MET A 92 -0.04 -5.37 6.20
CA MET A 92 -1.48 -5.41 6.50
C MET A 92 -1.92 -6.83 6.86
N ILE A 93 -1.45 -7.81 6.12
CA ILE A 93 -1.74 -9.23 6.41
C ILE A 93 -1.17 -9.60 7.78
N ASP A 94 0.06 -9.20 8.08
CA ASP A 94 0.69 -9.44 9.39
C ASP A 94 -0.13 -8.82 10.52
N GLU A 95 -0.68 -7.65 10.29
CA GLU A 95 -1.54 -6.96 11.26
C GLU A 95 -2.80 -7.79 11.55
N VAL A 96 -3.43 -8.33 10.51
CA VAL A 96 -4.60 -9.19 10.64
C VAL A 96 -4.24 -10.46 11.42
N VAL A 97 -3.15 -11.10 11.06
CA VAL A 97 -2.69 -12.33 11.75
C VAL A 97 -2.50 -12.04 13.24
N THR A 98 -1.82 -10.95 13.56
CA THR A 98 -1.50 -10.61 14.93
C THR A 98 -2.71 -10.18 15.74
N ARG A 99 -3.48 -9.23 15.19
CA ARG A 99 -4.58 -8.60 15.95
C ARG A 99 -5.86 -9.40 15.97
N ILE A 100 -6.23 -9.99 14.83
CA ILE A 100 -7.50 -10.70 14.73
C ILE A 100 -7.34 -12.16 15.13
N PHE A 101 -6.25 -12.79 14.71
CA PHE A 101 -6.07 -14.23 14.90
C PHE A 101 -5.03 -14.59 15.96
N GLY A 102 -4.59 -13.61 16.76
CA GLY A 102 -3.69 -13.87 17.87
C GLY A 102 -2.36 -14.49 17.48
N GLY A 103 -1.90 -14.27 16.25
CA GLY A 103 -0.65 -14.83 15.74
C GLY A 103 -0.83 -16.13 14.96
N ALA A 104 -2.04 -16.70 14.90
CA ALA A 104 -2.29 -17.94 14.15
C ALA A 104 -2.40 -17.68 12.66
N VAL A 105 -1.62 -18.36 11.86
CA VAL A 105 -1.62 -18.19 10.39
C VAL A 105 -2.63 -19.12 9.71
N GLU A 106 -3.00 -20.22 10.33
CA GLU A 106 -3.88 -21.22 9.74
C GLU A 106 -5.23 -20.65 9.28
N PRO A 107 -5.91 -19.80 10.07
CA PRO A 107 -7.20 -19.23 9.61
C PRO A 107 -7.05 -18.36 8.35
N VAL A 108 -5.94 -17.65 8.22
CA VAL A 108 -5.67 -16.81 7.05
C VAL A 108 -5.46 -17.71 5.84
N VAL A 109 -4.65 -18.74 5.97
CA VAL A 109 -4.39 -19.71 4.90
C VAL A 109 -5.70 -20.40 4.50
N ALA A 110 -6.50 -20.83 5.46
CA ALA A 110 -7.80 -21.47 5.20
C ALA A 110 -8.73 -20.54 4.43
N HIS A 111 -8.77 -19.28 4.82
CA HIS A 111 -9.60 -18.29 4.10
C HIS A 111 -9.12 -18.11 2.66
N LEU A 112 -7.83 -17.96 2.45
CA LEU A 112 -7.27 -17.78 1.11
C LEU A 112 -7.55 -19.01 0.23
N MET A 113 -7.43 -20.20 0.79
CA MET A 113 -7.72 -21.46 0.07
C MET A 113 -9.20 -21.60 -0.29
N SER A 114 -10.08 -20.94 0.45
CA SER A 114 -11.52 -20.97 0.17
C SER A 114 -11.93 -20.03 -0.96
N ARG A 115 -11.06 -19.11 -1.37
CA ARG A 115 -11.36 -18.14 -2.40
C ARG A 115 -11.45 -18.81 -3.76
N LYS A 116 -12.40 -18.34 -4.56
CA LYS A 116 -12.62 -18.87 -5.91
C LYS A 116 -11.40 -18.65 -6.81
N ASP A 117 -10.79 -17.46 -6.74
CA ASP A 117 -9.63 -17.12 -7.56
C ASP A 117 -8.42 -18.00 -7.26
N LEU A 118 -8.23 -18.40 -5.98
CA LEU A 118 -7.17 -19.34 -5.66
C LEU A 118 -7.46 -20.75 -6.19
N LYS A 119 -8.72 -21.17 -6.11
CA LYS A 119 -9.14 -22.48 -6.65
C LYS A 119 -8.96 -22.58 -8.16
N GLU A 120 -8.97 -21.45 -8.84
CA GLU A 120 -8.78 -21.38 -10.30
C GLU A 120 -7.30 -21.33 -10.70
N LEU A 121 -6.38 -21.17 -9.73
CA LEU A 121 -4.95 -21.22 -10.00
C LEU A 121 -4.53 -22.65 -10.34
N ASP A 122 -3.79 -22.79 -11.42
CA ASP A 122 -3.26 -24.10 -11.79
C ASP A 122 -2.01 -24.45 -10.99
N LEU A 123 -1.62 -25.72 -11.03
CA LEU A 123 -0.45 -26.23 -10.31
C LEU A 123 0.84 -25.55 -10.77
N GLU A 124 0.93 -25.22 -12.03
CA GLU A 124 2.11 -24.60 -12.61
C GLU A 124 2.35 -23.22 -12.00
N ARG A 125 1.30 -22.42 -11.86
CA ARG A 125 1.38 -21.10 -11.23
C ARG A 125 1.74 -21.20 -9.75
N LEU A 126 1.18 -22.20 -9.06
CA LEU A 126 1.49 -22.42 -7.65
C LEU A 126 2.94 -22.84 -7.47
N ARG A 127 3.46 -23.67 -8.35
CA ARG A 127 4.87 -24.09 -8.32
C ARG A 127 5.80 -22.90 -8.60
N ALA A 128 5.43 -22.05 -9.55
CA ALA A 128 6.20 -20.85 -9.86
C ALA A 128 6.28 -19.94 -8.66
N LEU A 129 5.17 -19.75 -7.94
CA LEU A 129 5.13 -18.95 -6.74
C LEU A 129 6.01 -19.56 -5.63
N GLN A 130 5.92 -20.87 -5.44
CA GLN A 130 6.73 -21.58 -4.47
C GLN A 130 8.22 -21.41 -4.78
N SER A 131 8.62 -21.52 -6.04
CA SER A 131 10.01 -21.31 -6.47
C SER A 131 10.51 -19.91 -6.14
N GLN A 132 9.68 -18.89 -6.30
CA GLN A 132 10.02 -17.52 -5.94
C GLN A 132 10.30 -17.38 -4.43
N LEU A 133 9.52 -18.08 -3.62
CA LEU A 133 9.67 -18.03 -2.16
C LEU A 133 10.91 -18.77 -1.68
N GLU A 134 11.33 -19.80 -2.41
CA GLU A 134 12.52 -20.58 -2.08
C GLU A 134 13.83 -19.97 -2.59
N ALA A 135 13.73 -19.00 -3.47
CA ALA A 135 14.90 -18.37 -4.09
C ALA A 135 15.68 -17.44 -3.15
#